data_a4f9de34b48ce1ceb5b76149e0a84c09
#
_entry.id   a4f9de34b48ce1ceb5b76149e0a84c09
#
_cell.length_a   1.000
_cell.length_b   1.000
_cell.length_c   1.000
_cell.angle_alpha   90.00
_cell.angle_beta   90.00
_cell.angle_gamma   90.00
#
_symmetry.space_group_name_H-M   'P 1'
#
loop_
_entity.id
_entity.type
_entity.pdbx_description
1 polymer ?
#
loop_
_entity_poly.entity_id
_entity_poly.type
_entity_poly.pdbx_seq_one_letter_code
_entity_poly.pdbx_strand_id
1 'polypeptide(L)'
;KAEFVRFGVMHRNTFLESPKLLLPTLQFIKRENLLAAGQITGTEGYAAAAAGGLLAGINASLIAMGKKPVIFPNESMIGSLMNFISNRNKILSNHKKNKFQPMPASFGLIPELTKKIKDKRLRYKAYQERSTVTLNRFKKILESSFEKDHLLYKIN
;
A
#
# COMPACT_ATOMS: atom_id res chain seq x y z
N LYS A 1 -29.72 -25.79 21.59
CA LYS A 1 -28.25 -25.62 21.85
C LYS A 1 -27.52 -26.06 20.61
N ALA A 2 -26.67 -25.20 20.04
CA ALA A 2 -25.78 -25.55 18.94
C ALA A 2 -24.46 -26.09 19.53
N GLU A 3 -23.99 -27.22 18.99
CA GLU A 3 -22.70 -27.79 19.33
C GLU A 3 -21.74 -27.56 18.16
N PHE A 4 -20.63 -26.84 18.43
CA PHE A 4 -19.63 -26.54 17.41
C PHE A 4 -18.61 -27.68 17.35
N VAL A 5 -18.69 -28.50 16.31
CA VAL A 5 -17.78 -29.63 16.11
C VAL A 5 -16.47 -29.15 15.47
N ARG A 6 -16.51 -28.08 14.64
CA ARG A 6 -15.36 -27.51 13.98
C ARG A 6 -15.60 -26.07 13.51
N PHE A 7 -14.63 -25.18 13.75
CA PHE A 7 -14.60 -23.87 13.10
C PHE A 7 -13.92 -24.01 11.72
N GLY A 8 -14.66 -23.72 10.67
CA GLY A 8 -14.15 -23.73 9.30
C GLY A 8 -13.75 -22.34 8.83
N VAL A 9 -12.75 -22.24 7.99
CA VAL A 9 -12.45 -21.01 7.24
C VAL A 9 -13.36 -21.00 6.02
N MET A 10 -14.32 -20.05 5.98
CA MET A 10 -15.30 -19.96 4.90
C MET A 10 -14.71 -19.42 3.59
N HIS A 11 -13.64 -18.65 3.66
CA HIS A 11 -13.00 -18.05 2.49
C HIS A 11 -11.51 -18.33 2.47
N ARG A 12 -11.03 -18.89 1.36
CA ARG A 12 -9.62 -18.94 1.01
C ARG A 12 -9.41 -18.08 -0.22
N ASN A 13 -8.80 -16.93 -0.04
CA ASN A 13 -8.38 -16.11 -1.16
C ASN A 13 -6.98 -16.53 -1.60
N THR A 14 -6.80 -16.67 -2.92
CA THR A 14 -5.46 -16.80 -3.50
C THR A 14 -4.76 -15.45 -3.41
N PHE A 15 -3.51 -15.45 -2.94
CA PHE A 15 -2.67 -14.26 -2.89
C PHE A 15 -1.22 -14.59 -3.24
N LEU A 16 -0.51 -13.58 -3.69
CA LEU A 16 0.92 -13.65 -4.00
C LEU A 16 1.74 -13.60 -2.71
N GLU A 17 2.91 -14.18 -2.72
CA GLU A 17 3.92 -13.92 -1.69
C GLU A 17 4.58 -12.55 -1.97
N SER A 18 3.75 -11.51 -1.87
CA SER A 18 4.05 -10.15 -2.33
C SER A 18 5.37 -9.59 -1.82
N PRO A 19 5.80 -9.84 -0.57
CA PRO A 19 7.09 -9.33 -0.11
C PRO A 19 8.30 -9.88 -0.84
N LYS A 20 8.15 -11.01 -1.53
CA LYS A 20 9.21 -11.60 -2.37
C LYS A 20 9.10 -11.22 -3.84
N LEU A 21 7.91 -10.78 -4.25
CA LEU A 21 7.58 -10.60 -5.66
C LEU A 21 7.40 -9.15 -6.06
N LEU A 22 6.97 -8.27 -5.14
CA LEU A 22 6.57 -6.91 -5.44
C LEU A 22 7.48 -5.87 -4.77
N LEU A 23 7.65 -4.75 -5.47
CA LEU A 23 8.17 -3.50 -4.93
C LEU A 23 7.05 -2.69 -4.24
N PRO A 24 7.38 -1.68 -3.41
CA PRO A 24 6.37 -0.78 -2.83
C PRO A 24 5.56 0.01 -3.87
N THR A 25 6.01 0.06 -5.10
CA THR A 25 5.32 0.60 -6.28
C THR A 25 4.28 -0.36 -6.86
N LEU A 26 4.18 -1.59 -6.31
CA LEU A 26 3.38 -2.73 -6.81
C LEU A 26 3.85 -3.33 -8.13
N GLN A 27 5.03 -2.94 -8.62
CA GLN A 27 5.69 -3.61 -9.75
C GLN A 27 6.24 -4.97 -9.32
N PHE A 28 6.25 -5.93 -10.25
CA PHE A 28 7.01 -7.15 -10.04
C PHE A 28 8.51 -6.87 -10.11
N ILE A 29 9.27 -7.38 -9.14
CA ILE A 29 10.73 -7.21 -9.06
C ILE A 29 11.44 -7.67 -10.35
N LYS A 30 10.95 -8.77 -10.95
CA LYS A 30 11.55 -9.35 -12.16
C LYS A 30 10.93 -8.83 -13.48
N ARG A 31 9.88 -8.01 -13.40
CA ARG A 31 9.19 -7.46 -14.59
C ARG A 31 8.63 -6.08 -14.27
N GLU A 32 9.42 -5.07 -14.53
CA GLU A 32 9.13 -3.67 -14.18
C GLU A 32 7.88 -3.10 -14.87
N ASN A 33 7.50 -3.65 -16.03
CA ASN A 33 6.28 -3.28 -16.75
C ASN A 33 5.03 -4.05 -16.32
N LEU A 34 5.12 -4.91 -15.32
CA LEU A 34 4.00 -5.68 -14.77
C LEU A 34 3.73 -5.23 -13.33
N LEU A 35 2.49 -4.89 -13.05
CA LEU A 35 2.02 -4.51 -11.72
C LEU A 35 0.95 -5.49 -11.22
N ALA A 36 0.85 -5.63 -9.91
CA ALA A 36 -0.23 -6.35 -9.27
C ALA A 36 -1.03 -5.40 -8.38
N ALA A 37 -2.35 -5.58 -8.31
CA ALA A 37 -3.24 -4.75 -7.52
C ALA A 37 -4.39 -5.54 -6.90
N GLY A 38 -4.96 -4.98 -5.85
CA GLY A 38 -6.14 -5.56 -5.20
C GLY A 38 -5.79 -6.74 -4.29
N GLN A 39 -6.80 -7.52 -3.97
CA GLN A 39 -6.72 -8.58 -2.96
C GLN A 39 -5.63 -9.62 -3.23
N ILE A 40 -5.31 -9.90 -4.49
CA ILE A 40 -4.25 -10.83 -4.87
C ILE A 40 -2.88 -10.43 -4.31
N THR A 41 -2.65 -9.15 -4.01
CA THR A 41 -1.40 -8.65 -3.41
C THR A 41 -1.29 -8.92 -1.91
N GLY A 42 -2.31 -9.50 -1.29
CA GLY A 42 -2.37 -9.73 0.15
C GLY A 42 -2.95 -8.53 0.93
N THR A 43 -3.65 -7.63 0.26
CA THR A 43 -4.47 -6.61 0.92
C THR A 43 -5.86 -7.16 1.22
N GLU A 44 -6.35 -6.98 2.45
CA GLU A 44 -7.70 -7.39 2.84
C GLU A 44 -8.64 -6.20 2.93
N GLY A 45 -9.88 -6.40 2.43
CA GLY A 45 -10.94 -5.41 2.44
C GLY A 45 -11.00 -4.55 1.18
N TYR A 46 -12.23 -4.15 0.82
CA TYR A 46 -12.50 -3.41 -0.44
C TYR A 46 -11.74 -2.09 -0.54
N ALA A 47 -11.69 -1.31 0.54
CA ALA A 47 -10.97 -0.04 0.55
C ALA A 47 -9.46 -0.22 0.35
N ALA A 48 -8.86 -1.24 0.97
CA ALA A 48 -7.45 -1.56 0.81
C ALA A 48 -7.14 -2.06 -0.60
N ALA A 49 -7.99 -2.90 -1.17
CA ALA A 49 -7.86 -3.40 -2.53
C ALA A 49 -7.99 -2.27 -3.57
N ALA A 50 -8.98 -1.38 -3.39
CA ALA A 50 -9.16 -0.20 -4.24
C ALA A 50 -7.97 0.76 -4.17
N ALA A 51 -7.43 0.97 -2.97
CA ALA A 51 -6.25 1.79 -2.75
C ALA A 51 -4.99 1.23 -3.44
N GLY A 52 -4.80 -0.09 -3.40
CA GLY A 52 -3.76 -0.76 -4.18
C GLY A 52 -3.97 -0.61 -5.69
N GLY A 53 -5.22 -0.70 -6.14
CA GLY A 53 -5.59 -0.44 -7.54
C GLY A 53 -5.27 0.98 -7.99
N LEU A 54 -5.55 1.97 -7.15
CA LEU A 54 -5.21 3.37 -7.41
C LEU A 54 -3.69 3.56 -7.57
N LEU A 55 -2.89 3.05 -6.64
CA LEU A 55 -1.43 3.16 -6.73
C LEU A 55 -0.89 2.45 -7.97
N ALA A 56 -1.36 1.23 -8.26
CA ALA A 56 -0.93 0.49 -9.44
C ALA A 56 -1.32 1.21 -10.73
N GLY A 57 -2.52 1.81 -10.81
CA GLY A 57 -2.97 2.59 -11.98
C GLY A 57 -2.13 3.85 -12.19
N ILE A 58 -1.84 4.60 -11.13
CA ILE A 58 -0.94 5.77 -11.19
C ILE A 58 0.44 5.33 -11.71
N ASN A 59 1.01 4.28 -11.15
CA ASN A 59 2.33 3.81 -11.53
C ASN A 59 2.36 3.23 -12.94
N ALA A 60 1.32 2.52 -13.37
CA ALA A 60 1.19 2.06 -14.75
C ALA A 60 1.19 3.23 -15.74
N SER A 61 0.46 4.30 -15.43
CA SER A 61 0.43 5.52 -16.25
C SER A 61 1.79 6.19 -16.30
N LEU A 62 2.46 6.35 -15.15
CA LEU A 62 3.81 6.94 -15.11
C LEU A 62 4.82 6.12 -15.93
N ILE A 63 4.79 4.79 -15.80
CA ILE A 63 5.67 3.90 -16.56
C ILE A 63 5.39 4.01 -18.07
N ALA A 64 4.13 4.02 -18.48
CA ALA A 64 3.74 4.18 -19.89
C ALA A 64 4.22 5.52 -20.48
N MET A 65 4.34 6.56 -19.63
CA MET A 65 4.90 7.88 -20.00
C MET A 65 6.42 7.95 -19.86
N GLY A 66 7.11 6.84 -19.61
CA GLY A 66 8.57 6.83 -19.41
C GLY A 66 9.02 7.48 -18.09
N LYS A 67 8.11 7.69 -17.13
CA LYS A 67 8.39 8.33 -15.85
C LYS A 67 8.65 7.31 -14.75
N LYS A 68 9.31 7.77 -13.68
CA LYS A 68 9.57 6.92 -12.53
C LYS A 68 8.27 6.68 -11.74
N PRO A 69 7.98 5.43 -11.35
CA PRO A 69 6.87 5.13 -10.48
C PRO A 69 7.06 5.74 -9.08
N VAL A 70 5.95 5.97 -8.39
CA VAL A 70 5.92 6.59 -7.07
C VAL A 70 5.52 5.61 -5.99
N ILE A 71 5.91 5.92 -4.74
CA ILE A 71 5.55 5.18 -3.54
C ILE A 71 4.69 6.11 -2.68
N PHE A 72 3.55 5.64 -2.21
CA PHE A 72 2.74 6.42 -1.28
C PHE A 72 3.46 6.61 0.06
N PRO A 73 3.32 7.80 0.68
CA PRO A 73 3.95 8.11 1.96
C PRO A 73 3.57 7.12 3.04
N ASN A 74 4.55 6.63 3.78
CA ASN A 74 4.36 5.62 4.83
C ASN A 74 3.53 6.13 6.03
N GLU A 75 3.38 7.44 6.17
CA GLU A 75 2.50 8.09 7.15
C GLU A 75 1.02 8.02 6.77
N SER A 76 0.70 7.58 5.57
CA SER A 76 -0.67 7.31 5.14
C SER A 76 -1.04 5.83 5.34
N MET A 77 -2.32 5.56 5.55
CA MET A 77 -2.82 4.19 5.70
C MET A 77 -2.52 3.33 4.46
N ILE A 78 -2.70 3.89 3.27
CA ILE A 78 -2.36 3.25 2.00
C ILE A 78 -0.86 2.95 1.91
N GLY A 79 -0.02 3.98 2.12
CA GLY A 79 1.43 3.83 1.98
C GLY A 79 2.01 2.83 2.97
N SER A 80 1.55 2.86 4.23
CA SER A 80 1.98 1.90 5.25
C SER A 80 1.57 0.46 4.91
N LEU A 81 0.36 0.25 4.37
CA LEU A 81 -0.08 -1.07 3.95
C LEU A 81 0.72 -1.57 2.73
N MET A 82 0.93 -0.73 1.71
CA MET A 82 1.71 -1.10 0.53
C MET A 82 3.16 -1.42 0.90
N ASN A 83 3.75 -0.63 1.80
CA ASN A 83 5.08 -0.91 2.34
C ASN A 83 5.12 -2.25 3.11
N PHE A 84 4.09 -2.54 3.91
CA PHE A 84 4.00 -3.81 4.63
C PHE A 84 3.97 -5.01 3.70
N ILE A 85 3.10 -5.01 2.68
CA ILE A 85 2.94 -6.14 1.76
C ILE A 85 4.12 -6.34 0.82
N SER A 86 4.98 -5.33 0.63
CA SER A 86 6.16 -5.39 -0.26
C SER A 86 7.50 -5.44 0.50
N ASN A 87 7.50 -5.35 1.83
CA ASN A 87 8.72 -5.25 2.61
C ASN A 87 9.34 -6.61 2.93
N ARG A 88 10.27 -7.02 2.07
CA ARG A 88 11.02 -8.26 2.21
C ARG A 88 11.82 -8.37 3.53
N ASN A 89 12.34 -7.25 4.02
CA ASN A 89 13.22 -7.26 5.20
C ASN A 89 12.46 -7.62 6.49
N LYS A 90 11.22 -7.19 6.63
CA LYS A 90 10.37 -7.57 7.79
C LYS A 90 10.06 -9.06 7.85
N ILE A 91 9.96 -9.72 6.71
CA ILE A 91 9.67 -11.16 6.66
C ILE A 91 10.93 -11.99 6.92
N LEU A 92 12.08 -11.52 6.45
CA LEU A 92 13.36 -12.18 6.69
C LEU A 92 13.85 -12.03 8.14
N SER A 93 13.52 -10.93 8.81
CA SER A 93 13.91 -10.68 10.21
C SER A 93 13.07 -11.45 11.23
N ASN A 94 11.85 -11.83 10.89
CA ASN A 94 10.96 -12.62 11.75
C ASN A 94 11.02 -14.11 11.42
N HIS A 95 12.13 -14.76 11.83
CA HIS A 95 12.33 -16.20 12.01
C HIS A 95 11.45 -17.21 11.24
N LYS A 96 12.13 -18.06 10.54
CA LYS A 96 11.92 -19.51 10.11
C LYS A 96 10.50 -20.10 9.96
N LYS A 97 9.42 -19.45 10.42
CA LYS A 97 8.04 -19.99 10.35
C LYS A 97 6.96 -19.02 9.87
N ASN A 98 7.23 -17.74 9.69
CA ASN A 98 6.16 -16.81 9.33
C ASN A 98 6.04 -16.68 7.81
N LYS A 99 5.13 -17.46 7.25
CA LYS A 99 4.60 -17.22 5.91
C LYS A 99 3.93 -15.83 5.90
N PHE A 100 4.08 -15.12 4.81
CA PHE A 100 3.32 -13.88 4.59
C PHE A 100 1.83 -14.14 4.78
N GLN A 101 1.17 -13.27 5.52
CA GLN A 101 -0.27 -13.30 5.73
C GLN A 101 -0.88 -12.02 5.18
N PRO A 102 -2.00 -12.11 4.46
CA PRO A 102 -2.75 -10.94 4.07
C PRO A 102 -3.10 -10.04 5.27
N MET A 103 -3.15 -8.73 5.03
CA MET A 103 -3.34 -7.74 6.08
C MET A 103 -4.40 -6.71 5.66
N PRO A 104 -5.38 -6.43 6.53
CA PRO A 104 -6.24 -5.26 6.35
C PRO A 104 -5.50 -3.97 6.69
N ALA A 105 -6.03 -2.85 6.21
CA ALA A 105 -5.55 -1.53 6.61
C ALA A 105 -5.69 -1.37 8.13
N SER A 106 -4.59 -1.01 8.81
CA SER A 106 -4.53 -0.93 10.26
C SER A 106 -3.66 0.23 10.73
N PHE A 107 -4.09 0.89 11.81
CA PHE A 107 -3.27 1.91 12.48
C PHE A 107 -1.94 1.37 13.03
N GLY A 108 -1.85 0.07 13.30
CA GLY A 108 -0.60 -0.57 13.74
C GLY A 108 0.49 -0.63 12.67
N LEU A 109 0.16 -0.37 11.40
CA LEU A 109 1.13 -0.31 10.30
C LEU A 109 1.73 1.08 10.12
N ILE A 110 1.03 2.13 10.57
CA ILE A 110 1.46 3.52 10.39
C ILE A 110 2.60 3.83 11.38
N PRO A 111 3.67 4.52 10.95
CA PRO A 111 4.75 4.92 11.85
C PRO A 111 4.23 5.71 13.06
N GLU A 112 4.83 5.47 14.21
CA GLU A 112 4.42 6.12 15.47
C GLU A 112 4.46 7.65 15.37
N LEU A 113 3.66 8.30 16.20
CA LEU A 113 3.68 9.74 16.35
C LEU A 113 4.90 10.13 17.19
N THR A 114 5.51 11.29 16.88
CA THR A 114 6.63 11.84 17.66
C THR A 114 6.28 12.09 19.12
N LYS A 115 5.03 12.42 19.40
CA LYS A 115 4.50 12.57 20.77
C LYS A 115 3.58 11.40 21.12
N LYS A 116 3.81 10.78 22.27
CA LYS A 116 2.97 9.70 22.78
C LYS A 116 1.64 10.27 23.28
N ILE A 117 0.55 9.94 22.62
CA ILE A 117 -0.82 10.35 22.98
C ILE A 117 -1.52 9.15 23.59
N LYS A 118 -1.87 9.25 24.89
CA LYS A 118 -2.53 8.16 25.62
C LYS A 118 -3.97 7.96 25.19
N ASP A 119 -4.72 9.06 25.03
CA ASP A 119 -6.10 9.01 24.59
C ASP A 119 -6.19 8.46 23.16
N LYS A 120 -7.01 7.41 22.99
CA LYS A 120 -7.16 6.69 21.72
C LYS A 120 -7.76 7.58 20.62
N ARG A 121 -8.75 8.40 20.96
CA ARG A 121 -9.48 9.24 20.02
C ARG A 121 -8.59 10.37 19.49
N LEU A 122 -7.89 11.05 20.40
CA LEU A 122 -6.92 12.09 20.05
C LEU A 122 -5.74 11.52 19.25
N ARG A 123 -5.28 10.33 19.59
CA ARG A 123 -4.22 9.65 18.84
C ARG A 123 -4.62 9.35 17.41
N TYR A 124 -5.83 8.84 17.17
CA TYR A 124 -6.33 8.58 15.83
C TYR A 124 -6.53 9.86 15.02
N LYS A 125 -7.00 10.92 15.65
CA LYS A 125 -7.11 12.25 15.04
C LYS A 125 -5.73 12.77 14.61
N ALA A 126 -4.72 12.66 15.46
CA ALA A 126 -3.35 13.07 15.12
C ALA A 126 -2.76 12.26 13.94
N TYR A 127 -3.02 10.94 13.84
CA TYR A 127 -2.65 10.15 12.67
C TYR A 127 -3.35 10.63 11.41
N GLN A 128 -4.64 10.93 11.49
CA GLN A 128 -5.42 11.43 10.36
C GLN A 128 -4.88 12.78 9.88
N GLU A 129 -4.64 13.73 10.77
CA GLU A 129 -4.11 15.06 10.45
C GLU A 129 -2.74 14.95 9.76
N ARG A 130 -1.81 14.16 10.33
CA ARG A 130 -0.50 13.90 9.73
C ARG A 130 -0.63 13.29 8.34
N SER A 131 -1.46 12.28 8.19
CA SER A 131 -1.69 11.59 6.92
C SER A 131 -2.24 12.56 5.87
N THR A 132 -3.21 13.40 6.23
CA THR A 132 -3.80 14.40 5.32
C THR A 132 -2.76 15.40 4.83
N VAL A 133 -1.94 15.95 5.73
CA VAL A 133 -0.86 16.89 5.36
C VAL A 133 0.14 16.22 4.41
N THR A 134 0.54 14.99 4.72
CA THR A 134 1.52 14.26 3.92
C THR A 134 0.98 13.89 2.54
N LEU A 135 -0.29 13.44 2.46
CA LEU A 135 -0.94 13.12 1.19
C LEU A 135 -1.17 14.35 0.32
N ASN A 136 -1.53 15.50 0.90
CA ASN A 136 -1.67 16.75 0.15
C ASN A 136 -0.33 17.21 -0.45
N ARG A 137 0.77 17.03 0.28
CA ARG A 137 2.11 17.31 -0.25
C ARG A 137 2.47 16.34 -1.38
N PHE A 138 2.20 15.06 -1.17
CA PHE A 138 2.43 14.02 -2.18
C PHE A 138 1.61 14.27 -3.45
N LYS A 139 0.33 14.65 -3.31
CA LYS A 139 -0.54 15.01 -4.44
C LYS A 139 0.08 16.12 -5.30
N LYS A 140 0.57 17.20 -4.70
CA LYS A 140 1.24 18.29 -5.42
C LYS A 140 2.47 17.82 -6.21
N ILE A 141 3.28 16.94 -5.61
CA ILE A 141 4.44 16.34 -6.28
C ILE A 141 3.98 15.51 -7.47
N LEU A 142 2.93 14.72 -7.29
CA LEU A 142 2.39 13.87 -8.34
C LEU A 142 1.82 14.70 -9.49
N GLU A 143 1.02 15.73 -9.21
CA GLU A 143 0.46 16.65 -10.21
C GLU A 143 1.58 17.29 -11.04
N SER A 144 2.62 17.82 -10.40
CA SER A 144 3.77 18.40 -11.10
C SER A 144 4.51 17.40 -11.99
N SER A 145 4.43 16.12 -11.68
CA SER A 145 5.02 15.06 -12.51
C SER A 145 4.23 14.79 -13.78
N PHE A 146 2.91 15.05 -13.76
CA PHE A 146 2.07 14.93 -14.97
C PHE A 146 2.06 16.20 -15.83
N GLU A 147 2.09 17.40 -15.23
CA GLU A 147 1.97 18.68 -15.94
C GLU A 147 3.14 19.00 -16.86
N LYS A 148 4.36 18.58 -16.52
CA LYS A 148 5.55 18.87 -17.33
C LYS A 148 5.49 18.34 -18.76
N ASP A 149 4.66 17.37 -19.07
CA ASP A 149 4.52 16.81 -20.40
C ASP A 149 3.33 17.38 -21.19
N HIS A 150 2.34 17.97 -20.52
CA HIS A 150 1.23 18.62 -21.21
C HIS A 150 1.68 19.83 -22.05
N LEU A 151 2.83 20.42 -21.72
CA LEU A 151 3.47 21.47 -22.50
C LEU A 151 4.12 20.96 -23.78
N LEU A 152 4.61 19.71 -23.81
CA LEU A 152 5.24 19.12 -24.99
C LEU A 152 4.23 18.67 -26.05
N TYR A 153 3.00 18.31 -25.65
CA TYR A 153 1.94 17.93 -26.60
C TYR A 153 1.17 19.12 -27.20
N LYS A 154 1.37 20.34 -26.69
CA LYS A 154 0.76 21.57 -27.27
C LYS A 154 1.64 22.26 -28.30
N ILE A 155 2.83 21.77 -28.58
CA ILE A 155 3.82 22.40 -29.50
C ILE A 155 3.99 21.58 -30.82
N ASN A 156 3.30 20.45 -30.92
CA ASN A 156 3.17 19.67 -32.16
C ASN A 156 1.71 19.64 -32.61
#